data_f8702ebaf9463a47033c5bedfbd9d2d5
#
_entry.id   f8702ebaf9463a47033c5bedfbd9d2d5
#
_cell.length_a   1.000
_cell.length_b   1.000
_cell.length_c   1.000
_cell.angle_alpha   90.00
_cell.angle_beta   90.00
_cell.angle_gamma   90.00
#
_symmetry.space_group_name_H-M   'P 1'
#
loop_
_entity.id
_entity.type
_entity.pdbx_description
1 polymer ?
#
loop_
_entity_poly.entity_id
_entity_poly.type
_entity_poly.pdbx_seq_one_letter_code
_entity_poly.pdbx_strand_id
1 'polypeptide(L)'
;KYGLQPGIYIGIRWNSLLGIHNFKAEGEGEFARNRQAWYKRLCENMVTELCTRYGDLYMIWFDGGADNPRRDGPNVEPIVNKYQPDCLFYHNVDRADFRWGGSETGTVEYPCWSTFPYPYSHSNATEPARNHNILLKHGDKDGKYWVPAMADTPLRGANGRHEWFWEPDDENNIYPLNALMDKYEKSVGRNATLILGLTPDPTGLIPIGDTQRLKEMGDEINRRFSSPIAKTLGQKKSLTLNLGKKQTVNYCIIQENIKNGERIRQYKIEAKVNGKWQSVCSGESVGHKRIEKFDPIEATALRLTIPESVALPDIINFSTY
;
A
#
# COMPACT_ATOMS: atom_id res chain seq x y z
N LYS A 1 21.63 -5.45 8.38
CA LYS A 1 22.29 -6.41 7.49
C LYS A 1 21.53 -6.58 6.16
N TYR A 2 20.18 -6.56 6.22
CA TYR A 2 19.32 -6.81 5.04
C TYR A 2 18.56 -5.56 4.56
N GLY A 3 18.83 -4.37 5.13
CA GLY A 3 18.15 -3.13 4.77
C GLY A 3 16.69 -3.05 5.21
N LEU A 4 16.26 -3.94 6.13
CA LEU A 4 14.91 -3.91 6.69
C LEU A 4 14.80 -2.75 7.69
N GLN A 5 13.66 -2.08 7.67
CA GLN A 5 13.31 -1.02 8.60
C GLN A 5 12.21 -1.50 9.54
N PRO A 6 12.29 -1.26 10.86
CA PRO A 6 11.29 -1.70 11.80
C PRO A 6 10.02 -0.85 11.71
N GLY A 7 8.87 -1.49 11.78
CA GLY A 7 7.58 -0.86 11.97
C GLY A 7 6.82 -1.55 13.09
N ILE A 8 5.84 -0.86 13.67
CA ILE A 8 5.06 -1.40 14.79
C ILE A 8 3.57 -1.31 14.44
N TYR A 9 2.88 -2.47 14.60
CA TYR A 9 1.43 -2.56 14.57
C TYR A 9 0.88 -2.50 15.99
N ILE A 10 -0.17 -1.71 16.20
CA ILE A 10 -0.77 -1.48 17.53
C ILE A 10 -2.30 -1.57 17.43
N GLY A 11 -2.89 -2.51 18.17
CA GLY A 11 -4.33 -2.57 18.40
C GLY A 11 -4.69 -1.88 19.73
N ILE A 12 -5.34 -0.73 19.69
CA ILE A 12 -5.79 0.00 20.89
C ILE A 12 -7.30 0.21 20.94
N ARG A 13 -8.00 -0.17 19.91
CA ARG A 13 -9.45 0.02 19.78
C ARG A 13 -10.25 -0.70 20.88
N TRP A 14 -9.69 -1.77 21.41
CA TRP A 14 -10.31 -2.65 22.40
C TRP A 14 -9.35 -2.89 23.56
N ASN A 15 -9.86 -2.87 24.78
CA ASN A 15 -9.10 -3.26 25.95
C ASN A 15 -10.04 -3.92 26.98
N SER A 16 -10.04 -5.24 27.01
CA SER A 16 -10.93 -6.04 27.88
C SER A 16 -10.69 -5.78 29.36
N LEU A 17 -9.42 -5.56 29.78
CA LEU A 17 -9.06 -5.30 31.18
C LEU A 17 -9.71 -4.02 31.72
N LEU A 18 -9.76 -2.99 30.89
CA LEU A 18 -10.36 -1.69 31.24
C LEU A 18 -11.82 -1.56 30.76
N GLY A 19 -12.40 -2.59 30.14
CA GLY A 19 -13.74 -2.54 29.56
C GLY A 19 -13.87 -1.43 28.52
N ILE A 20 -12.85 -1.33 27.65
CA ILE A 20 -12.88 -0.39 26.52
C ILE A 20 -13.38 -1.12 25.29
N HIS A 21 -14.41 -0.56 24.69
CA HIS A 21 -15.00 -1.06 23.46
C HIS A 21 -15.08 0.08 22.44
N ASN A 22 -14.44 -0.09 21.30
CA ASN A 22 -14.37 0.92 20.26
C ASN A 22 -13.93 2.31 20.82
N PHE A 23 -12.76 2.32 21.50
CA PHE A 23 -12.10 3.46 22.16
C PHE A 23 -12.82 4.00 23.42
N LYS A 24 -14.01 3.55 23.74
CA LYS A 24 -14.83 4.08 24.81
C LYS A 24 -15.02 3.10 25.96
N ALA A 25 -14.88 3.59 27.20
CA ALA A 25 -15.21 2.82 28.39
C ALA A 25 -16.70 2.52 28.46
N GLU A 26 -17.03 1.26 28.74
CA GLU A 26 -18.41 0.84 28.97
C GLU A 26 -18.97 1.38 30.28
N GLY A 27 -20.29 1.61 30.30
CA GLY A 27 -21.01 2.15 31.47
C GLY A 27 -20.92 3.67 31.60
N GLU A 28 -21.36 4.17 32.75
CA GLU A 28 -21.48 5.59 33.05
C GLU A 28 -20.90 5.91 34.44
N GLY A 29 -20.92 7.20 34.78
CA GLY A 29 -20.51 7.69 36.10
C GLY A 29 -18.99 7.82 36.25
N GLU A 30 -18.57 7.97 37.51
CA GLU A 30 -17.16 8.25 37.84
C GLU A 30 -16.23 7.07 37.49
N PHE A 31 -16.67 5.86 37.74
CA PHE A 31 -15.89 4.66 37.48
C PHE A 31 -15.57 4.50 35.96
N ALA A 32 -16.55 4.74 35.09
CA ALA A 32 -16.32 4.70 33.64
C ALA A 32 -15.38 5.82 33.19
N ARG A 33 -15.52 7.05 33.74
CA ARG A 33 -14.60 8.16 33.44
C ARG A 33 -13.15 7.85 33.88
N ASN A 34 -12.98 7.24 35.04
CA ASN A 34 -11.66 6.84 35.55
C ASN A 34 -11.01 5.79 34.62
N ARG A 35 -11.75 4.76 34.19
CA ARG A 35 -11.25 3.75 33.26
C ARG A 35 -10.87 4.36 31.89
N GLN A 36 -11.67 5.32 31.39
CA GLN A 36 -11.34 6.04 30.17
C GLN A 36 -10.03 6.83 30.31
N ALA A 37 -9.82 7.51 31.44
CA ALA A 37 -8.59 8.24 31.70
C ALA A 37 -7.37 7.31 31.84
N TRP A 38 -7.53 6.15 32.49
CA TRP A 38 -6.48 5.14 32.59
C TRP A 38 -6.13 4.54 31.25
N TYR A 39 -7.13 4.23 30.44
CA TYR A 39 -6.94 3.73 29.07
C TYR A 39 -6.13 4.70 28.22
N LYS A 40 -6.52 5.98 28.16
CA LYS A 40 -5.76 6.99 27.41
C LYS A 40 -4.31 7.05 27.86
N ARG A 41 -4.05 7.12 29.15
CA ARG A 41 -2.72 7.14 29.73
C ARG A 41 -1.92 5.88 29.46
N LEU A 42 -2.57 4.72 29.52
CA LEU A 42 -1.94 3.43 29.16
C LEU A 42 -1.44 3.44 27.72
N CYS A 43 -2.30 3.85 26.77
CA CYS A 43 -1.93 3.94 25.35
C CYS A 43 -0.82 4.95 25.11
N GLU A 44 -0.91 6.14 25.71
CA GLU A 44 0.10 7.20 25.57
C GLU A 44 1.45 6.78 26.15
N ASN A 45 1.48 6.10 27.30
CA ASN A 45 2.70 5.56 27.91
C ASN A 45 3.29 4.44 27.04
N MET A 46 2.48 3.52 26.55
CA MET A 46 2.90 2.46 25.63
C MET A 46 3.54 3.03 24.37
N VAL A 47 2.89 4.00 23.73
CA VAL A 47 3.43 4.63 22.51
C VAL A 47 4.72 5.40 22.84
N THR A 48 4.80 6.06 24.00
CA THR A 48 6.04 6.72 24.44
C THR A 48 7.18 5.71 24.59
N GLU A 49 6.91 4.57 25.22
CA GLU A 49 7.91 3.51 25.37
C GLU A 49 8.37 2.97 24.00
N LEU A 50 7.44 2.66 23.11
CA LEU A 50 7.74 2.18 21.76
C LEU A 50 8.58 3.19 20.98
N CYS A 51 8.26 4.47 21.07
CA CYS A 51 8.98 5.53 20.36
C CYS A 51 10.37 5.85 20.94
N THR A 52 10.66 5.46 22.20
CA THR A 52 11.90 5.86 22.86
C THR A 52 12.89 4.73 23.15
N ARG A 53 12.47 3.46 23.03
CA ARG A 53 13.30 2.31 23.48
C ARG A 53 13.74 1.35 22.38
N TYR A 54 13.18 1.47 21.17
CA TYR A 54 13.39 0.47 20.10
C TYR A 54 14.12 1.01 18.87
N GLY A 55 14.73 2.21 18.99
CA GLY A 55 15.43 2.87 17.88
C GLY A 55 14.47 3.55 16.89
N ASP A 56 14.97 3.85 15.70
CA ASP A 56 14.22 4.57 14.68
C ASP A 56 13.17 3.65 14.05
N LEU A 57 11.94 4.11 14.06
CA LEU A 57 10.79 3.39 13.48
C LEU A 57 10.47 3.96 12.09
N TYR A 58 10.23 3.08 11.15
CA TYR A 58 9.77 3.47 9.82
C TYR A 58 8.27 3.80 9.80
N MET A 59 7.48 3.03 10.56
CA MET A 59 6.02 3.13 10.56
C MET A 59 5.45 2.73 11.93
N ILE A 60 4.43 3.46 12.37
CA ILE A 60 3.49 3.03 13.41
C ILE A 60 2.10 2.90 12.78
N TRP A 61 1.52 1.71 12.91
CA TRP A 61 0.20 1.39 12.39
C TRP A 61 -0.78 1.10 13.51
N PHE A 62 -1.69 2.02 13.75
CA PHE A 62 -2.83 1.82 14.66
C PHE A 62 -3.98 1.15 13.91
N ASP A 63 -4.31 -0.09 14.28
CA ASP A 63 -5.42 -0.81 13.68
C ASP A 63 -6.77 -0.17 14.03
N GLY A 64 -7.53 0.18 12.99
CA GLY A 64 -8.75 1.00 13.13
C GLY A 64 -8.47 2.43 13.57
N GLY A 65 -7.21 2.87 13.59
CA GLY A 65 -6.77 4.20 13.97
C GLY A 65 -6.58 4.40 15.47
N ALA A 66 -6.15 5.62 15.84
CA ALA A 66 -6.01 6.07 17.23
C ALA A 66 -7.19 6.93 17.70
N ASP A 67 -8.22 7.05 16.86
CA ASP A 67 -9.44 7.84 17.07
C ASP A 67 -9.18 9.34 17.36
N ASN A 68 -10.17 10.01 17.92
CA ASN A 68 -10.18 11.44 18.19
C ASN A 68 -9.69 11.74 19.61
N PRO A 69 -8.49 12.34 19.79
CA PRO A 69 -7.95 12.66 21.12
C PRO A 69 -8.78 13.68 21.89
N ARG A 70 -9.60 14.50 21.17
CA ARG A 70 -10.53 15.46 21.79
C ARG A 70 -11.79 14.81 22.35
N ARG A 71 -11.97 13.49 22.12
CA ARG A 71 -13.10 12.69 22.62
C ARG A 71 -12.57 11.49 23.39
N ASP A 72 -12.66 10.32 22.80
CA ASP A 72 -12.40 9.03 23.45
C ASP A 72 -11.01 8.46 23.15
N GLY A 73 -10.37 8.87 22.04
CA GLY A 73 -9.05 8.43 21.65
C GLY A 73 -7.91 8.97 22.52
N PRO A 74 -6.77 8.24 22.63
CA PRO A 74 -5.56 8.74 23.27
C PRO A 74 -4.85 9.78 22.38
N ASN A 75 -4.06 10.66 22.99
CA ASN A 75 -3.33 11.71 22.28
C ASN A 75 -1.91 11.25 21.88
N VAL A 76 -1.83 10.31 20.96
CA VAL A 76 -0.56 9.64 20.58
C VAL A 76 0.23 10.36 19.49
N GLU A 77 -0.42 11.13 18.62
CA GLU A 77 0.26 11.80 17.50
C GLU A 77 1.38 12.77 17.95
N PRO A 78 1.21 13.64 18.96
CA PRO A 78 2.31 14.50 19.45
C PRO A 78 3.49 13.71 20.01
N ILE A 79 3.24 12.50 20.54
CA ILE A 79 4.30 11.61 21.06
C ILE A 79 5.15 11.09 19.89
N VAL A 80 4.49 10.59 18.83
CA VAL A 80 5.17 10.12 17.64
C VAL A 80 5.94 11.27 16.98
N ASN A 81 5.32 12.43 16.79
CA ASN A 81 5.96 13.61 16.19
C ASN A 81 7.21 14.07 16.98
N LYS A 82 7.18 13.93 18.29
CA LYS A 82 8.30 14.33 19.16
C LYS A 82 9.49 13.37 19.12
N TYR A 83 9.22 12.07 19.16
CA TYR A 83 10.26 11.05 19.37
C TYR A 83 10.63 10.30 18.08
N GLN A 84 9.76 10.31 17.07
CA GLN A 84 9.92 9.62 15.78
C GLN A 84 9.42 10.53 14.64
N PRO A 85 10.06 11.71 14.41
CA PRO A 85 9.55 12.72 13.47
C PRO A 85 9.47 12.23 12.01
N ASP A 86 10.30 11.27 11.62
CA ASP A 86 10.35 10.69 10.27
C ASP A 86 9.51 9.41 10.13
N CYS A 87 8.83 8.99 11.21
CA CYS A 87 8.00 7.78 11.21
C CYS A 87 6.67 8.02 10.48
N LEU A 88 6.30 7.11 9.60
CA LEU A 88 4.97 7.09 9.01
C LEU A 88 3.91 6.76 10.06
N PHE A 89 2.88 7.60 10.13
CA PHE A 89 1.80 7.48 11.10
C PHE A 89 0.49 7.04 10.42
N TYR A 90 -0.05 5.91 10.81
CA TYR A 90 -1.35 5.43 10.40
C TYR A 90 -2.19 5.07 11.62
N HIS A 91 -3.30 5.70 11.87
CA HIS A 91 -3.84 7.03 11.53
C HIS A 91 -4.68 7.53 12.71
N ASN A 92 -5.07 8.79 12.69
CA ASN A 92 -6.14 9.31 13.56
C ASN A 92 -7.10 10.19 12.72
N VAL A 93 -7.94 11.01 13.40
CA VAL A 93 -8.89 11.90 12.72
C VAL A 93 -8.24 13.15 12.11
N ASP A 94 -6.97 13.41 12.39
CA ASP A 94 -6.27 14.62 11.96
C ASP A 94 -5.15 14.33 10.96
N ARG A 95 -4.55 13.11 11.01
CA ARG A 95 -3.39 12.74 10.20
C ARG A 95 -3.45 11.28 9.72
N ALA A 96 -3.08 11.08 8.47
CA ALA A 96 -2.71 9.79 7.92
C ALA A 96 -1.64 9.99 6.85
N ASP A 97 -0.48 9.36 7.00
CA ASP A 97 0.59 9.42 6.00
C ASP A 97 0.38 8.43 4.86
N PHE A 98 -0.55 7.50 5.03
CA PHE A 98 -1.05 6.58 4.01
C PHE A 98 -2.47 6.14 4.36
N ARG A 99 -3.15 5.50 3.42
CA ARG A 99 -4.52 5.00 3.62
C ARG A 99 -4.60 3.50 3.37
N TRP A 100 -5.54 2.86 4.04
CA TRP A 100 -5.95 1.50 3.71
C TRP A 100 -6.70 1.45 2.38
N GLY A 101 -6.41 0.47 1.53
CA GLY A 101 -6.99 0.33 0.18
C GLY A 101 -8.44 -0.16 0.16
N GLY A 102 -9.08 -0.30 1.32
CA GLY A 102 -10.50 -0.62 1.46
C GLY A 102 -10.84 -2.11 1.47
N SER A 103 -9.86 -3.00 1.45
CA SER A 103 -10.06 -4.45 1.58
C SER A 103 -8.78 -5.17 1.99
N GLU A 104 -8.89 -6.33 2.66
CA GLU A 104 -7.78 -7.21 3.05
C GLU A 104 -7.45 -8.24 1.96
N THR A 105 -7.68 -7.89 0.70
CA THR A 105 -7.44 -8.81 -0.43
C THR A 105 -6.01 -8.78 -0.96
N GLY A 106 -5.16 -7.87 -0.46
CA GLY A 106 -3.83 -7.62 -1.00
C GLY A 106 -3.85 -6.92 -2.36
N THR A 107 -4.97 -6.27 -2.71
CA THR A 107 -5.14 -5.55 -3.98
C THR A 107 -5.76 -4.19 -3.75
N VAL A 108 -5.53 -3.26 -4.66
CA VAL A 108 -6.25 -1.99 -4.74
C VAL A 108 -7.02 -1.90 -6.06
N GLU A 109 -8.08 -1.12 -6.05
CA GLU A 109 -8.83 -0.83 -7.27
C GLU A 109 -8.00 0.07 -8.22
N TYR A 110 -8.41 0.13 -9.49
CA TYR A 110 -7.76 0.97 -10.48
C TYR A 110 -8.79 1.93 -11.11
N PRO A 111 -8.45 3.21 -11.30
CA PRO A 111 -7.19 3.89 -10.95
C PRO A 111 -6.97 4.01 -9.45
N CYS A 112 -5.70 4.12 -9.01
CA CYS A 112 -5.32 4.32 -7.62
C CYS A 112 -4.37 5.53 -7.51
N TRP A 113 -4.90 6.64 -7.00
CA TRP A 113 -4.16 7.89 -6.83
C TRP A 113 -3.55 7.96 -5.44
N SER A 114 -2.36 8.50 -5.30
CA SER A 114 -1.76 8.75 -3.98
C SER A 114 -2.27 10.02 -3.33
N THR A 115 -3.00 10.85 -4.06
CA THR A 115 -3.62 12.06 -3.53
C THR A 115 -4.98 11.79 -2.92
N PHE A 116 -5.37 12.61 -1.94
CA PHE A 116 -6.58 12.46 -1.14
C PHE A 116 -7.16 13.84 -0.77
N PRO A 117 -8.48 13.98 -0.57
CA PRO A 117 -9.05 15.28 -0.27
C PRO A 117 -8.77 15.77 1.16
N TYR A 118 -8.39 14.88 2.09
CA TYR A 118 -8.15 15.16 3.50
C TYR A 118 -6.75 14.72 3.95
N PRO A 119 -6.18 15.31 5.01
CA PRO A 119 -4.90 14.88 5.60
C PRO A 119 -5.02 13.61 6.47
N TYR A 120 -6.16 12.94 6.46
CA TYR A 120 -6.49 11.74 7.23
C TYR A 120 -7.25 10.74 6.34
N SER A 121 -7.26 9.48 6.74
CA SER A 121 -7.93 8.39 6.01
C SER A 121 -9.13 7.80 6.76
N HIS A 122 -9.60 8.49 7.80
CA HIS A 122 -10.74 8.06 8.61
C HIS A 122 -12.03 8.75 8.15
N SER A 123 -13.15 8.02 8.15
CA SER A 123 -14.46 8.60 7.89
C SER A 123 -14.86 9.55 9.01
N ASN A 124 -15.30 10.73 8.68
CA ASN A 124 -15.87 11.68 9.62
C ASN A 124 -17.36 11.92 9.32
N ALA A 125 -18.05 12.64 10.21
CA ALA A 125 -19.48 12.89 10.10
C ALA A 125 -19.90 13.75 8.88
N THR A 126 -18.95 14.39 8.20
CA THR A 126 -19.21 15.26 7.05
C THR A 126 -19.12 14.52 5.72
N GLU A 127 -18.49 13.32 5.69
CA GLU A 127 -18.35 12.53 4.49
C GLU A 127 -19.26 11.29 4.54
N PRO A 128 -20.17 11.11 3.58
CA PRO A 128 -20.98 9.90 3.50
C PRO A 128 -20.10 8.64 3.40
N ALA A 129 -20.41 7.61 4.16
CA ALA A 129 -19.61 6.36 4.22
C ALA A 129 -19.35 5.75 2.83
N ARG A 130 -20.31 5.87 1.90
CA ARG A 130 -20.16 5.40 0.52
C ARG A 130 -19.05 6.13 -0.22
N ASN A 131 -19.02 7.46 -0.13
CA ASN A 131 -17.99 8.28 -0.79
C ASN A 131 -16.63 8.01 -0.16
N HIS A 132 -16.56 7.89 1.16
CA HIS A 132 -15.34 7.56 1.86
C HIS A 132 -14.75 6.21 1.39
N ASN A 133 -15.58 5.17 1.25
CA ASN A 133 -15.13 3.87 0.74
C ASN A 133 -14.60 3.95 -0.69
N ILE A 134 -15.19 4.78 -1.56
CA ILE A 134 -14.69 5.02 -2.92
C ILE A 134 -13.32 5.71 -2.84
N LEU A 135 -13.20 6.73 -2.00
CA LEU A 135 -11.94 7.46 -1.80
C LEU A 135 -10.83 6.56 -1.24
N LEU A 136 -11.13 5.66 -0.29
CA LEU A 136 -10.15 4.69 0.22
C LEU A 136 -9.60 3.82 -0.91
N LYS A 137 -10.46 3.32 -1.80
CA LYS A 137 -10.08 2.44 -2.91
C LYS A 137 -9.27 3.15 -3.99
N HIS A 138 -9.71 4.35 -4.39
CA HIS A 138 -9.20 5.02 -5.58
C HIS A 138 -8.31 6.23 -5.29
N GLY A 139 -8.39 6.82 -4.06
CA GLY A 139 -7.85 8.15 -3.83
C GLY A 139 -8.67 9.21 -4.57
N ASP A 140 -8.09 10.39 -4.73
CA ASP A 140 -8.67 11.50 -5.47
C ASP A 140 -7.60 12.16 -6.34
N LYS A 141 -7.75 12.10 -7.68
CA LYS A 141 -6.77 12.65 -8.63
C LYS A 141 -6.51 14.16 -8.44
N ASP A 142 -7.45 14.88 -7.85
CA ASP A 142 -7.40 16.33 -7.58
C ASP A 142 -7.22 16.61 -6.07
N GLY A 143 -6.97 15.59 -5.27
CA GLY A 143 -6.76 15.68 -3.82
C GLY A 143 -5.54 16.52 -3.45
N LYS A 144 -5.65 17.27 -2.35
CA LYS A 144 -4.60 18.20 -1.89
C LYS A 144 -3.54 17.58 -1.03
N TYR A 145 -3.81 16.40 -0.45
CA TYR A 145 -2.94 15.74 0.51
C TYR A 145 -2.35 14.48 -0.10
N TRP A 146 -1.11 14.18 0.28
CA TRP A 146 -0.43 12.96 -0.14
C TRP A 146 -0.71 11.85 0.87
N VAL A 147 -1.57 10.90 0.51
CA VAL A 147 -2.02 9.77 1.35
C VAL A 147 -2.06 8.50 0.48
N PRO A 148 -0.90 7.96 0.09
CA PRO A 148 -0.81 6.79 -0.80
C PRO A 148 -1.49 5.57 -0.20
N ALA A 149 -1.97 4.67 -1.06
CA ALA A 149 -2.64 3.46 -0.65
C ALA A 149 -1.67 2.37 -0.18
N MET A 150 -2.08 1.60 0.81
CA MET A 150 -1.56 0.27 1.10
C MET A 150 -2.63 -0.79 0.84
N ALA A 151 -2.19 -1.95 0.41
CA ALA A 151 -3.00 -3.15 0.28
C ALA A 151 -2.45 -4.20 1.24
N ASP A 152 -3.28 -4.74 2.10
CA ASP A 152 -2.90 -5.75 3.06
C ASP A 152 -3.60 -7.07 2.82
N THR A 153 -2.93 -8.15 3.15
CA THR A 153 -3.46 -9.52 3.12
C THR A 153 -2.56 -10.42 3.95
N PRO A 154 -3.09 -11.42 4.64
CA PRO A 154 -2.24 -12.46 5.17
C PRO A 154 -1.62 -13.30 4.04
N LEU A 155 -0.49 -13.95 4.30
CA LEU A 155 0.10 -14.95 3.40
C LEU A 155 -0.79 -16.20 3.29
N ARG A 156 -1.63 -16.43 4.30
CA ARG A 156 -2.55 -17.55 4.41
C ARG A 156 -3.99 -17.07 4.24
N GLY A 157 -4.77 -17.73 3.40
CA GLY A 157 -6.14 -17.34 3.06
C GLY A 157 -6.68 -18.05 1.82
N ALA A 158 -5.94 -19.04 1.28
CA ALA A 158 -6.32 -19.74 0.04
C ALA A 158 -7.62 -20.53 0.17
N ASN A 159 -7.97 -20.99 1.38
CA ASN A 159 -9.22 -21.70 1.69
C ASN A 159 -10.41 -20.77 1.97
N GLY A 160 -10.24 -19.44 1.86
CA GLY A 160 -11.26 -18.42 2.12
C GLY A 160 -11.28 -17.88 3.55
N ARG A 161 -10.39 -18.36 4.43
CA ARG A 161 -10.20 -17.83 5.78
C ARG A 161 -8.95 -16.93 5.80
N HIS A 162 -9.07 -15.71 6.30
CA HIS A 162 -7.94 -14.82 6.51
C HIS A 162 -7.24 -15.17 7.82
N GLU A 163 -6.02 -15.73 7.74
CA GLU A 163 -5.25 -16.14 8.89
C GLU A 163 -4.19 -15.10 9.26
N TRP A 164 -4.57 -14.14 10.08
CA TRP A 164 -3.66 -13.12 10.64
C TRP A 164 -2.82 -13.63 11.82
N PHE A 165 -3.17 -14.80 12.35
CA PHE A 165 -2.47 -15.50 13.44
C PHE A 165 -2.15 -16.92 13.03
N TRP A 166 -1.14 -17.50 13.67
CA TRP A 166 -0.73 -18.86 13.40
C TRP A 166 -1.77 -19.87 13.90
N GLU A 167 -2.05 -20.88 13.08
CA GLU A 167 -2.81 -22.06 13.44
C GLU A 167 -2.01 -23.32 13.10
N PRO A 168 -2.11 -24.42 13.89
CA PRO A 168 -1.46 -25.67 13.54
C PRO A 168 -2.08 -26.29 12.28
N ASP A 169 -1.28 -27.07 11.55
CA ASP A 169 -1.71 -27.86 10.40
C ASP A 169 -2.42 -27.06 9.27
N ASP A 170 -2.09 -25.75 9.13
CA ASP A 170 -2.73 -24.82 8.18
C ASP A 170 -1.84 -24.48 6.96
N GLU A 171 -0.86 -25.31 6.61
CA GLU A 171 0.01 -25.09 5.44
C GLU A 171 -0.76 -25.06 4.11
N ASN A 172 -1.88 -25.77 4.02
CA ASN A 172 -2.74 -25.78 2.83
C ASN A 172 -3.44 -24.45 2.57
N ASN A 173 -3.44 -23.53 3.55
CA ASN A 173 -4.01 -22.20 3.46
C ASN A 173 -3.05 -21.16 2.90
N ILE A 174 -1.77 -21.51 2.71
CA ILE A 174 -0.79 -20.62 2.07
C ILE A 174 -1.22 -20.35 0.62
N TYR A 175 -1.31 -19.06 0.25
CA TYR A 175 -1.66 -18.69 -1.13
C TYR A 175 -0.68 -19.29 -2.14
N PRO A 176 -1.17 -19.86 -3.25
CA PRO A 176 -0.31 -20.31 -4.34
C PRO A 176 0.42 -19.14 -4.98
N LEU A 177 1.59 -19.40 -5.55
CA LEU A 177 2.47 -18.37 -6.11
C LEU A 177 1.78 -17.45 -7.12
N ASN A 178 0.94 -18.01 -7.99
CA ASN A 178 0.19 -17.22 -8.99
C ASN A 178 -0.79 -16.23 -8.36
N ALA A 179 -1.43 -16.58 -7.24
CA ALA A 179 -2.30 -15.67 -6.50
C ALA A 179 -1.50 -14.53 -5.84
N LEU A 180 -0.32 -14.82 -5.27
CA LEU A 180 0.55 -13.80 -4.71
C LEU A 180 1.11 -12.85 -5.78
N MET A 181 1.43 -13.37 -6.97
CA MET A 181 1.85 -12.55 -8.10
C MET A 181 0.71 -11.66 -8.62
N ASP A 182 -0.52 -12.16 -8.65
CA ASP A 182 -1.70 -11.34 -8.98
C ASP A 182 -1.90 -10.21 -7.96
N LYS A 183 -1.76 -10.51 -6.65
CA LYS A 183 -1.79 -9.50 -5.60
C LYS A 183 -0.68 -8.46 -5.77
N TYR A 184 0.56 -8.87 -6.08
CA TYR A 184 1.67 -7.97 -6.35
C TYR A 184 1.39 -7.04 -7.55
N GLU A 185 0.91 -7.59 -8.66
CA GLU A 185 0.56 -6.83 -9.86
C GLU A 185 -0.60 -5.86 -9.61
N LYS A 186 -1.57 -6.25 -8.74
CA LYS A 186 -2.76 -5.45 -8.40
C LYS A 186 -2.61 -4.54 -7.17
N SER A 187 -1.45 -4.54 -6.52
CA SER A 187 -1.09 -3.62 -5.44
C SER A 187 0.10 -2.75 -5.84
N VAL A 188 1.32 -3.31 -5.82
CA VAL A 188 2.55 -2.60 -6.20
C VAL A 188 2.48 -2.13 -7.66
N GLY A 189 1.90 -2.92 -8.55
CA GLY A 189 1.66 -2.56 -9.95
C GLY A 189 0.50 -1.59 -10.17
N ARG A 190 -0.19 -1.17 -9.12
CA ARG A 190 -1.26 -0.16 -9.12
C ARG A 190 -0.98 0.99 -8.14
N ASN A 191 0.31 1.34 -7.99
CA ASN A 191 0.72 2.50 -7.21
C ASN A 191 0.46 2.38 -5.69
N ALA A 192 0.40 1.16 -5.13
CA ALA A 192 0.18 0.92 -3.71
C ALA A 192 1.35 0.16 -3.07
N THR A 193 1.45 0.20 -1.75
CA THR A 193 2.35 -0.67 -0.99
C THR A 193 1.63 -1.98 -0.66
N LEU A 194 2.26 -3.12 -0.90
CA LEU A 194 1.75 -4.42 -0.43
C LEU A 194 2.26 -4.69 0.99
N ILE A 195 1.34 -4.95 1.91
CA ILE A 195 1.63 -5.43 3.26
C ILE A 195 1.17 -6.89 3.32
N LEU A 196 2.12 -7.78 3.58
CA LEU A 196 1.87 -9.21 3.63
C LEU A 196 2.02 -9.71 5.08
N GLY A 197 0.93 -10.15 5.69
CA GLY A 197 0.90 -10.68 7.04
C GLY A 197 1.55 -12.07 7.10
N LEU A 198 2.51 -12.22 8.00
CA LEU A 198 3.16 -13.49 8.31
C LEU A 198 2.78 -13.90 9.70
N THR A 199 2.59 -15.21 9.91
CA THR A 199 2.11 -15.77 11.17
C THR A 199 3.23 -16.57 11.85
N PRO A 200 4.07 -15.96 12.73
CA PRO A 200 5.07 -16.71 13.48
C PRO A 200 4.43 -17.82 14.31
N ASP A 201 5.07 -18.99 14.35
CA ASP A 201 4.64 -20.12 15.16
C ASP A 201 4.90 -19.87 16.68
N PRO A 202 4.46 -20.76 17.58
CA PRO A 202 4.68 -20.60 19.01
C PRO A 202 6.15 -20.55 19.44
N THR A 203 7.10 -20.91 18.58
CA THR A 203 8.55 -20.77 18.85
C THR A 203 9.08 -19.39 18.44
N GLY A 204 8.24 -18.55 17.83
CA GLY A 204 8.59 -17.22 17.32
C GLY A 204 9.26 -17.22 15.94
N LEU A 205 9.24 -18.33 15.24
CA LEU A 205 9.81 -18.48 13.89
C LEU A 205 8.71 -18.41 12.82
N ILE A 206 9.06 -17.89 11.66
CA ILE A 206 8.19 -18.00 10.49
C ILE A 206 8.23 -19.45 10.00
N PRO A 207 7.07 -20.13 9.83
CA PRO A 207 7.00 -21.51 9.35
C PRO A 207 7.75 -21.74 8.03
N ILE A 208 8.26 -22.95 7.86
CA ILE A 208 9.07 -23.30 6.67
C ILE A 208 8.29 -23.09 5.38
N GLY A 209 7.01 -23.49 5.34
CA GLY A 209 6.15 -23.33 4.17
C GLY A 209 5.97 -21.84 3.78
N ASP A 210 5.78 -20.95 4.76
CA ASP A 210 5.68 -19.50 4.53
C ASP A 210 7.00 -18.93 4.00
N THR A 211 8.13 -19.32 4.62
CA THR A 211 9.47 -18.88 4.19
C THR A 211 9.77 -19.31 2.76
N GLN A 212 9.44 -20.57 2.41
CA GLN A 212 9.59 -21.06 1.05
C GLN A 212 8.73 -20.28 0.05
N ARG A 213 7.45 -20.04 0.37
CA ARG A 213 6.54 -19.30 -0.50
C ARG A 213 6.97 -17.85 -0.70
N LEU A 214 7.49 -17.19 0.33
CA LEU A 214 8.05 -15.84 0.22
C LEU A 214 9.28 -15.83 -0.70
N LYS A 215 10.14 -16.84 -0.58
CA LYS A 215 11.29 -16.98 -1.48
C LYS A 215 10.85 -17.17 -2.92
N GLU A 216 9.90 -18.08 -3.18
CA GLU A 216 9.34 -18.30 -4.52
C GLU A 216 8.75 -17.02 -5.11
N MET A 217 8.02 -16.22 -4.31
CA MET A 217 7.47 -14.93 -4.74
C MET A 217 8.58 -13.95 -5.10
N GLY A 218 9.61 -13.82 -4.27
CA GLY A 218 10.76 -12.95 -4.54
C GLY A 218 11.52 -13.35 -5.79
N ASP A 219 11.78 -14.65 -5.97
CA ASP A 219 12.44 -15.20 -7.16
C ASP A 219 11.60 -14.94 -8.42
N GLU A 220 10.29 -15.09 -8.36
CA GLU A 220 9.38 -14.86 -9.49
C GLU A 220 9.26 -13.37 -9.85
N ILE A 221 9.24 -12.47 -8.88
CA ILE A 221 9.31 -11.01 -9.11
C ILE A 221 10.62 -10.67 -9.83
N ASN A 222 11.74 -11.21 -9.36
CA ASN A 222 13.03 -11.01 -9.99
C ASN A 222 13.08 -11.60 -11.40
N ARG A 223 12.59 -12.81 -11.60
CA ARG A 223 12.53 -13.47 -12.91
C ARG A 223 11.75 -12.64 -13.93
N ARG A 224 10.60 -12.05 -13.51
CA ARG A 224 9.78 -11.22 -14.42
C ARG A 224 10.37 -9.85 -14.67
N PHE A 225 10.92 -9.18 -13.64
CA PHE A 225 11.11 -7.73 -13.65
C PHE A 225 12.54 -7.23 -13.37
N SER A 226 13.53 -8.11 -13.18
CA SER A 226 14.92 -7.67 -12.95
C SER A 226 15.68 -7.28 -14.22
N SER A 227 15.32 -7.90 -15.36
CA SER A 227 16.06 -7.77 -16.61
C SER A 227 15.15 -7.33 -17.77
N PRO A 228 14.89 -6.02 -17.90
CA PRO A 228 14.05 -5.53 -18.98
C PRO A 228 14.70 -5.74 -20.35
N ILE A 229 13.88 -6.08 -21.34
CA ILE A 229 14.28 -6.18 -22.76
C ILE A 229 14.77 -4.79 -23.25
N ALA A 230 14.06 -3.75 -22.86
CA ALA A 230 14.44 -2.36 -23.11
C ALA A 230 13.91 -1.44 -22.00
N LYS A 231 14.63 -0.33 -21.77
CA LYS A 231 14.29 0.68 -20.78
C LYS A 231 14.60 2.09 -21.31
N THR A 232 13.74 3.05 -20.99
CA THR A 232 13.97 4.48 -21.26
C THR A 232 13.38 5.32 -20.12
N LEU A 233 13.74 6.61 -20.10
CA LEU A 233 13.24 7.61 -19.17
C LEU A 233 13.23 8.98 -19.85
N GLY A 234 12.60 9.96 -19.25
CA GLY A 234 12.64 11.34 -19.74
C GLY A 234 11.42 12.18 -19.36
N GLN A 235 11.60 13.49 -19.49
CA GLN A 235 10.56 14.48 -19.23
C GLN A 235 9.87 14.86 -20.55
N LYS A 236 8.97 13.98 -21.03
CA LYS A 236 8.28 14.14 -22.32
C LYS A 236 6.89 13.50 -22.28
N LYS A 237 5.97 14.01 -23.09
CA LYS A 237 4.65 13.42 -23.32
C LYS A 237 4.66 12.17 -24.21
N SER A 238 5.79 11.87 -24.85
CA SER A 238 5.95 10.65 -25.63
C SER A 238 7.37 10.10 -25.50
N LEU A 239 7.47 8.81 -25.19
CA LEU A 239 8.72 8.07 -25.09
C LEU A 239 8.64 6.82 -25.96
N THR A 240 9.70 6.54 -26.71
CA THR A 240 9.81 5.34 -27.53
C THR A 240 10.88 4.41 -26.99
N LEU A 241 10.53 3.14 -26.77
CA LEU A 241 11.42 2.03 -26.49
C LEU A 241 11.75 1.33 -27.80
N ASN A 242 13.00 1.40 -28.22
CA ASN A 242 13.47 0.62 -29.36
C ASN A 242 13.97 -0.75 -28.85
N LEU A 243 13.45 -1.84 -29.39
CA LEU A 243 13.80 -3.20 -28.95
C LEU A 243 15.01 -3.77 -29.72
N GLY A 244 15.58 -3.01 -30.68
CA GLY A 244 16.72 -3.43 -31.49
C GLY A 244 16.38 -4.44 -32.56
N LYS A 245 15.60 -5.44 -32.25
CA LYS A 245 15.04 -6.47 -33.14
C LYS A 245 13.61 -6.79 -32.75
N LYS A 246 12.96 -7.65 -33.53
CA LYS A 246 11.62 -8.18 -33.21
C LYS A 246 11.71 -9.03 -31.93
N GLN A 247 10.93 -8.69 -30.91
CA GLN A 247 10.87 -9.32 -29.60
C GLN A 247 9.41 -9.57 -29.22
N THR A 248 9.15 -10.66 -28.52
CA THR A 248 7.86 -10.90 -27.86
C THR A 248 7.88 -10.24 -26.50
N VAL A 249 6.88 -9.39 -26.21
CA VAL A 249 6.72 -8.66 -24.96
C VAL A 249 5.30 -8.80 -24.45
N ASN A 250 5.11 -8.84 -23.12
CA ASN A 250 3.78 -8.95 -22.51
C ASN A 250 3.64 -8.15 -21.20
N TYR A 251 4.69 -7.40 -20.81
CA TYR A 251 4.65 -6.51 -19.67
C TYR A 251 5.30 -5.17 -19.99
N CYS A 252 4.73 -4.11 -19.41
CA CYS A 252 5.39 -2.80 -19.30
C CYS A 252 5.35 -2.32 -17.86
N ILE A 253 6.42 -1.63 -17.44
CA ILE A 253 6.45 -0.89 -16.17
C ILE A 253 6.65 0.59 -16.49
N ILE A 254 5.79 1.43 -15.90
CA ILE A 254 5.89 2.87 -15.94
C ILE A 254 6.05 3.37 -14.50
N GLN A 255 6.97 4.33 -14.28
CA GLN A 255 7.16 4.99 -12.98
C GLN A 255 7.35 6.49 -13.19
N GLU A 256 6.61 7.29 -12.43
CA GLU A 256 6.80 8.74 -12.35
C GLU A 256 7.79 9.11 -11.24
N ASN A 257 8.46 10.25 -11.41
CA ASN A 257 9.11 10.93 -10.31
C ASN A 257 8.05 11.63 -9.45
N ILE A 258 7.63 10.95 -8.40
CA ILE A 258 6.55 11.42 -7.51
C ILE A 258 6.97 12.50 -6.49
N LYS A 259 8.23 12.96 -6.49
CA LYS A 259 8.69 14.01 -5.55
C LYS A 259 7.86 15.30 -5.63
N ASN A 260 7.28 15.57 -6.79
CA ASN A 260 6.40 16.71 -7.03
C ASN A 260 4.95 16.30 -7.31
N GLY A 261 4.51 15.15 -6.79
CA GLY A 261 3.19 14.57 -7.01
C GLY A 261 3.07 13.78 -8.31
N GLU A 262 1.92 13.17 -8.48
CA GLU A 262 1.52 12.42 -9.67
C GLU A 262 1.05 13.40 -10.76
N ARG A 263 1.61 13.31 -11.95
CA ARG A 263 1.33 14.25 -13.05
C ARG A 263 0.50 13.67 -14.18
N ILE A 264 0.65 12.37 -14.46
CA ILE A 264 -0.06 11.67 -15.52
C ILE A 264 -1.52 11.51 -15.13
N ARG A 265 -2.43 11.84 -16.06
CA ARG A 265 -3.88 11.62 -15.92
C ARG A 265 -4.41 10.62 -16.93
N GLN A 266 -3.73 10.48 -18.06
CA GLN A 266 -4.00 9.44 -19.05
C GLN A 266 -2.71 9.03 -19.75
N TYR A 267 -2.56 7.75 -20.03
CA TYR A 267 -1.49 7.21 -20.86
C TYR A 267 -2.01 6.15 -21.83
N LYS A 268 -1.23 5.93 -22.87
CA LYS A 268 -1.45 4.89 -23.87
C LYS A 268 -0.12 4.23 -24.20
N ILE A 269 -0.11 2.90 -24.29
CA ILE A 269 1.02 2.13 -24.81
C ILE A 269 0.66 1.54 -26.15
N GLU A 270 1.54 1.69 -27.14
CA GLU A 270 1.42 1.16 -28.48
C GLU A 270 2.66 0.33 -28.82
N ALA A 271 2.47 -0.76 -29.55
CA ALA A 271 3.53 -1.59 -30.09
C ALA A 271 3.70 -1.38 -31.59
N LYS A 272 4.95 -1.37 -32.08
CA LYS A 272 5.24 -1.31 -33.51
C LYS A 272 5.35 -2.72 -34.08
N VAL A 273 4.27 -3.14 -34.77
CA VAL A 273 4.13 -4.46 -35.38
C VAL A 273 4.13 -4.29 -36.90
N ASN A 274 5.04 -4.97 -37.58
CA ASN A 274 5.18 -4.88 -39.05
C ASN A 274 5.21 -3.43 -39.57
N GLY A 275 5.92 -2.57 -38.86
CA GLY A 275 6.07 -1.16 -39.23
C GLY A 275 4.93 -0.22 -38.80
N LYS A 276 3.80 -0.74 -38.33
CA LYS A 276 2.61 0.02 -37.91
C LYS A 276 2.46 0.03 -36.40
N TRP A 277 2.01 1.17 -35.83
CA TRP A 277 1.67 1.29 -34.42
C TRP A 277 0.27 0.71 -34.16
N GLN A 278 0.18 -0.16 -33.15
CA GLN A 278 -1.04 -0.76 -32.66
C GLN A 278 -1.19 -0.50 -31.17
N SER A 279 -2.40 -0.16 -30.71
CA SER A 279 -2.67 0.02 -29.28
C SER A 279 -2.55 -1.30 -28.53
N VAL A 280 -1.86 -1.29 -27.41
CA VAL A 280 -1.65 -2.44 -26.52
C VAL A 280 -2.51 -2.29 -25.26
N CYS A 281 -2.35 -1.16 -24.56
CA CYS A 281 -3.13 -0.85 -23.37
C CYS A 281 -3.18 0.67 -23.16
N SER A 282 -4.06 1.09 -22.28
CA SER A 282 -4.19 2.47 -21.83
C SER A 282 -4.67 2.50 -20.38
N GLY A 283 -4.44 3.62 -19.70
CA GLY A 283 -4.85 3.80 -18.33
C GLY A 283 -4.78 5.26 -17.89
N GLU A 284 -5.02 5.50 -16.60
CA GLU A 284 -5.13 6.82 -16.00
C GLU A 284 -3.98 7.12 -15.04
N SER A 285 -3.88 6.39 -13.91
CA SER A 285 -2.87 6.62 -12.87
C SER A 285 -1.60 5.81 -13.10
N VAL A 286 -0.45 6.42 -12.88
CA VAL A 286 0.86 5.77 -12.90
C VAL A 286 1.52 5.82 -11.53
N GLY A 287 1.82 7.01 -11.03
CA GLY A 287 2.43 7.24 -9.72
C GLY A 287 3.79 6.57 -9.55
N HIS A 288 4.02 6.00 -8.35
CA HIS A 288 5.28 5.33 -8.03
C HIS A 288 5.59 4.15 -8.95
N LYS A 289 4.58 3.32 -9.28
CA LYS A 289 4.73 2.19 -10.20
C LYS A 289 3.39 1.74 -10.78
N ARG A 290 3.37 1.62 -12.10
CA ARG A 290 2.32 0.96 -12.86
C ARG A 290 2.90 -0.24 -13.58
N ILE A 291 2.35 -1.43 -13.37
CA ILE A 291 2.63 -2.65 -14.14
C ILE A 291 1.44 -2.90 -15.06
N GLU A 292 1.68 -2.88 -16.36
CA GLU A 292 0.73 -3.30 -17.39
C GLU A 292 1.07 -4.68 -17.87
N LYS A 293 0.07 -5.57 -17.83
CA LYS A 293 0.12 -6.90 -18.41
C LYS A 293 -0.84 -6.96 -19.58
N PHE A 294 -0.39 -7.49 -20.69
CA PHE A 294 -1.17 -7.62 -21.92
C PHE A 294 -0.83 -8.93 -22.64
N ASP A 295 -1.63 -9.28 -23.64
CA ASP A 295 -1.38 -10.47 -24.43
C ASP A 295 -0.01 -10.38 -25.12
N PRO A 296 0.78 -11.46 -25.18
CA PRO A 296 2.08 -11.46 -25.84
C PRO A 296 2.01 -10.92 -27.25
N ILE A 297 2.84 -9.92 -27.56
CA ILE A 297 2.89 -9.29 -28.88
C ILE A 297 4.32 -9.22 -29.39
N GLU A 298 4.53 -9.55 -30.67
CA GLU A 298 5.84 -9.42 -31.32
C GLU A 298 5.99 -8.00 -31.89
N ALA A 299 6.92 -7.22 -31.32
CA ALA A 299 7.14 -5.83 -31.68
C ALA A 299 8.61 -5.51 -31.90
N THR A 300 8.90 -4.44 -32.64
CA THR A 300 10.24 -3.86 -32.80
C THR A 300 10.46 -2.61 -31.95
N ALA A 301 9.38 -2.02 -31.46
CA ALA A 301 9.41 -0.88 -30.55
C ALA A 301 8.10 -0.77 -29.78
N LEU A 302 8.13 -0.15 -28.60
CA LEU A 302 6.96 0.30 -27.88
C LEU A 302 6.97 1.83 -27.77
N ARG A 303 5.80 2.43 -27.66
CA ARG A 303 5.63 3.87 -27.46
C ARG A 303 4.67 4.12 -26.32
N LEU A 304 5.13 4.84 -25.30
CA LEU A 304 4.30 5.46 -24.29
C LEU A 304 3.91 6.86 -24.76
N THR A 305 2.62 7.15 -24.79
CA THR A 305 2.08 8.48 -25.06
C THR A 305 1.22 8.92 -23.87
N ILE A 306 1.34 10.18 -23.45
CA ILE A 306 0.62 10.77 -22.32
C ILE A 306 -0.28 11.87 -22.86
N PRO A 307 -1.54 11.56 -23.21
CA PRO A 307 -2.50 12.53 -23.76
C PRO A 307 -2.83 13.62 -22.74
N GLU A 308 -2.97 13.25 -21.45
CA GLU A 308 -3.37 14.16 -20.39
C GLU A 308 -2.41 14.10 -19.21
N SER A 309 -2.00 15.29 -18.73
CA SER A 309 -1.16 15.45 -17.55
C SER A 309 -1.32 16.86 -16.96
N VAL A 310 -1.21 17.01 -15.64
CA VAL A 310 -1.33 18.31 -14.93
C VAL A 310 -0.05 19.15 -15.03
N ALA A 311 1.06 18.54 -15.38
CA ALA A 311 2.35 19.20 -15.66
C ALA A 311 3.14 18.33 -16.63
N LEU A 312 4.33 18.79 -17.07
CA LEU A 312 5.22 17.99 -17.93
C LEU A 312 5.54 16.66 -17.21
N PRO A 313 5.20 15.49 -17.79
CA PRO A 313 5.49 14.20 -17.18
C PRO A 313 6.99 14.01 -16.95
N ASP A 314 7.33 13.45 -15.79
CA ASP A 314 8.70 13.11 -15.42
C ASP A 314 8.79 11.59 -15.19
N ILE A 315 9.10 10.87 -16.26
CA ILE A 315 9.17 9.41 -16.29
C ILE A 315 10.56 8.96 -15.91
N ILE A 316 10.70 8.30 -14.76
CA ILE A 316 11.97 7.73 -14.28
C ILE A 316 12.20 6.30 -14.75
N ASN A 317 11.15 5.63 -15.21
CA ASN A 317 11.22 4.31 -15.82
C ASN A 317 10.05 4.09 -16.77
N PHE A 318 10.37 3.73 -18.02
CA PHE A 318 9.47 3.05 -18.94
C PHE A 318 10.24 1.85 -19.49
N SER A 319 9.83 0.66 -19.13
CA SER A 319 10.50 -0.60 -19.49
C SER A 319 9.52 -1.66 -19.93
N THR A 320 10.02 -2.68 -20.65
CA THR A 320 9.23 -3.83 -21.12
C THR A 320 9.95 -5.14 -20.90
N TYR A 321 9.18 -6.20 -20.75
CA TYR A 321 9.62 -7.55 -20.41
C TYR A 321 8.90 -8.60 -21.25
#